data_701643622b3edd75ca7cb2492e1227de
#
_entry.id   701643622b3edd75ca7cb2492e1227de
#
_cell.length_a   1.000
_cell.length_b   1.000
_cell.length_c   1.000
_cell.angle_alpha   90.00
_cell.angle_beta   90.00
_cell.angle_gamma   90.00
#
_symmetry.space_group_name_H-M   'P 1'
#
loop_
_entity.id
_entity.type
_entity.pdbx_description
1 polymer ?
#
loop_
_entity_poly.entity_id
_entity_poly.type
_entity_poly.pdbx_seq_one_letter_code
_entity_poly.pdbx_strand_id
1 'polypeptide(L)'
;MDLFTHKIPFWISLLFLFAMFIPINLVASAARRGTERAELPIKSINMYGGIALFYAIYLVYVTIACYQGLFSEVTLPPKIMLFTAFPLLLFLGGVIFNLPITKKILSATPIENLVIIHLFRLIGTFFLILGDYALVPPLFSIFAGFGDIAIALTSIGVYRMNLLKLPNAKTYTWLWNTAGLFDILLTSFMAFWYTKKSIDEGGMGVEILTEFPFCFIPAFAPATIIFLHLCIYRKLLTTK
;
A
#
# COMPACT_ATOMS: atom_id res chain seq x y z
N MET A 1 21.29 9.48 18.13
CA MET A 1 20.16 9.85 17.27
C MET A 1 19.10 8.78 17.43
N ASP A 2 17.96 9.15 17.97
CA ASP A 2 16.91 8.18 18.27
C ASP A 2 16.24 7.74 16.97
N LEU A 3 16.03 6.44 16.79
CA LEU A 3 15.44 5.88 15.58
C LEU A 3 13.95 6.25 15.46
N PHE A 4 13.22 6.23 16.59
CA PHE A 4 11.79 6.51 16.62
C PHE A 4 11.50 7.99 16.82
N THR A 5 10.42 8.47 16.19
CA THR A 5 9.91 9.79 16.47
C THR A 5 9.43 9.89 17.93
N HIS A 6 9.74 11.02 18.60
CA HIS A 6 9.25 11.34 19.95
C HIS A 6 7.93 12.13 19.95
N LYS A 7 7.38 12.41 18.78
CA LYS A 7 6.16 13.21 18.63
C LYS A 7 4.89 12.45 19.03
N ILE A 8 4.99 11.12 19.16
CA ILE A 8 3.89 10.26 19.59
C ILE A 8 4.41 9.19 20.56
N PRO A 9 3.52 8.58 21.38
CA PRO A 9 3.90 7.51 22.28
C PRO A 9 4.57 6.33 21.55
N PHE A 10 5.65 5.82 22.08
CA PHE A 10 6.45 4.74 21.51
C PHE A 10 5.63 3.49 21.14
N TRP A 11 4.63 3.15 21.96
CA TRP A 11 3.78 1.98 21.72
C TRP A 11 2.96 2.10 20.43
N ILE A 12 2.58 3.32 19.99
CA ILE A 12 1.88 3.56 18.71
C ILE A 12 2.84 3.24 17.54
N SER A 13 4.09 3.70 17.62
CA SER A 13 5.12 3.40 16.64
C SER A 13 5.38 1.89 16.54
N LEU A 14 5.43 1.22 17.70
CA LEU A 14 5.61 -0.23 17.77
C LEU A 14 4.41 -0.99 17.18
N LEU A 15 3.19 -0.57 17.51
CA LEU A 15 1.96 -1.14 16.95
C LEU A 15 1.93 -0.99 15.43
N PHE A 16 2.32 0.18 14.92
CA PHE A 16 2.42 0.43 13.48
C PHE A 16 3.42 -0.52 12.81
N LEU A 17 4.60 -0.72 13.40
CA LEU A 17 5.60 -1.66 12.88
C LEU A 17 5.05 -3.09 12.77
N PHE A 18 4.36 -3.56 13.81
CA PHE A 18 3.72 -4.88 13.75
C PHE A 18 2.63 -4.95 12.68
N ALA A 19 1.82 -3.88 12.54
CA ALA A 19 0.80 -3.80 11.52
C ALA A 19 1.39 -3.87 10.09
N MET A 20 2.60 -3.35 9.86
CA MET A 20 3.27 -3.39 8.55
C MET A 20 3.65 -4.80 8.07
N PHE A 21 3.71 -5.81 8.95
CA PHE A 21 3.90 -7.20 8.52
C PHE A 21 2.63 -7.80 7.89
N ILE A 22 1.44 -7.24 8.19
CA ILE A 22 0.15 -7.75 7.67
C ILE A 22 0.09 -7.64 6.13
N PRO A 23 0.30 -6.45 5.49
CA PRO A 23 0.25 -6.32 4.04
C PRO A 23 1.26 -7.22 3.33
N ILE A 24 2.50 -7.32 3.84
CA ILE A 24 3.53 -8.18 3.27
C ILE A 24 3.09 -9.63 3.27
N ASN A 25 2.57 -10.10 4.41
CA ASN A 25 2.08 -11.48 4.55
C ASN A 25 0.89 -11.75 3.61
N LEU A 26 -0.07 -10.83 3.50
CA LEU A 26 -1.24 -10.99 2.63
C LEU A 26 -0.84 -11.07 1.15
N VAL A 27 0.05 -10.19 0.69
CA VAL A 27 0.56 -10.19 -0.69
C VAL A 27 1.34 -11.47 -0.99
N ALA A 28 2.29 -11.85 -0.12
CA ALA A 28 3.09 -13.06 -0.29
C ALA A 28 2.23 -14.33 -0.25
N SER A 29 1.24 -14.40 0.65
CA SER A 29 0.30 -15.53 0.75
C SER A 29 -0.61 -15.64 -0.47
N ALA A 30 -1.06 -14.52 -1.04
CA ALA A 30 -1.85 -14.54 -2.27
C ALA A 30 -1.03 -15.04 -3.46
N ALA A 31 0.20 -14.57 -3.61
CA ALA A 31 1.11 -15.05 -4.65
C ALA A 31 1.46 -16.54 -4.48
N ARG A 32 1.68 -16.99 -3.25
CA ARG A 32 1.87 -18.42 -2.93
C ARG A 32 0.68 -19.25 -3.42
N ARG A 33 -0.54 -18.92 -3.00
CA ARG A 33 -1.76 -19.62 -3.41
C ARG A 33 -1.98 -19.60 -4.93
N GLY A 34 -1.65 -18.47 -5.58
CA GLY A 34 -1.70 -18.35 -7.02
C GLY A 34 -0.67 -19.24 -7.73
N THR A 35 0.53 -19.41 -7.16
CA THR A 35 1.59 -20.30 -7.67
C THR A 35 1.16 -21.76 -7.58
N GLU A 36 0.55 -22.18 -6.46
CA GLU A 36 0.02 -23.52 -6.28
C GLU A 36 -1.07 -23.84 -7.32
N ARG A 37 -2.02 -22.92 -7.52
CA ARG A 37 -3.13 -23.09 -8.48
C ARG A 37 -2.67 -23.04 -9.95
N ALA A 38 -1.59 -22.33 -10.24
CA ALA A 38 -1.01 -22.25 -11.58
C ALA A 38 -0.12 -23.44 -11.92
N GLU A 39 0.06 -24.38 -10.96
CA GLU A 39 0.92 -25.58 -11.10
C GLU A 39 2.31 -25.24 -11.63
N LEU A 40 2.88 -24.14 -11.11
CA LEU A 40 4.20 -23.69 -11.55
C LEU A 40 5.30 -24.62 -11.02
N PRO A 41 6.41 -24.80 -11.77
CA PRO A 41 7.53 -25.65 -11.34
C PRO A 41 8.31 -25.12 -10.15
N ILE A 42 7.93 -23.95 -9.63
CA ILE A 42 8.52 -23.31 -8.46
C ILE A 42 7.73 -23.71 -7.21
N LYS A 43 8.44 -24.15 -6.17
CA LYS A 43 7.79 -24.42 -4.88
C LYS A 43 7.09 -23.17 -4.38
N SER A 44 5.82 -23.27 -4.06
CA SER A 44 4.97 -22.12 -3.65
C SER A 44 5.51 -21.41 -2.41
N ILE A 45 6.16 -22.15 -1.50
CA ILE A 45 6.81 -21.57 -0.33
C ILE A 45 8.00 -20.68 -0.71
N ASN A 46 8.72 -20.98 -1.80
CA ASN A 46 9.82 -20.13 -2.27
C ASN A 46 9.27 -18.82 -2.86
N MET A 47 8.08 -18.86 -3.50
CA MET A 47 7.40 -17.64 -3.95
C MET A 47 7.02 -16.75 -2.77
N TYR A 48 6.43 -17.33 -1.72
CA TYR A 48 6.14 -16.60 -0.47
C TYR A 48 7.41 -16.00 0.13
N GLY A 49 8.44 -16.83 0.33
CA GLY A 49 9.72 -16.41 0.93
C GLY A 49 10.42 -15.33 0.11
N GLY A 50 10.41 -15.45 -1.21
CA GLY A 50 11.01 -14.46 -2.11
C GLY A 50 10.34 -13.09 -2.02
N ILE A 51 9.00 -13.04 -1.99
CA ILE A 51 8.24 -11.78 -1.84
C ILE A 51 8.45 -11.19 -0.43
N ALA A 52 8.37 -12.02 0.61
CA ALA A 52 8.58 -11.56 1.98
C ALA A 52 10.00 -11.00 2.17
N LEU A 53 11.01 -11.69 1.64
CA LEU A 53 12.40 -11.26 1.67
C LEU A 53 12.62 -9.96 0.89
N PHE A 54 12.03 -9.84 -0.31
CA PHE A 54 12.10 -8.62 -1.10
C PHE A 54 11.60 -7.41 -0.31
N TYR A 55 10.39 -7.50 0.27
CA TYR A 55 9.84 -6.41 1.08
C TYR A 55 10.64 -6.18 2.38
N ALA A 56 11.15 -7.23 3.01
CA ALA A 56 12.01 -7.07 4.20
C ALA A 56 13.27 -6.27 3.88
N ILE A 57 13.99 -6.63 2.80
CA ILE A 57 15.17 -5.90 2.32
C ILE A 57 14.80 -4.46 1.96
N TYR A 58 13.66 -4.27 1.28
CA TYR A 58 13.19 -2.95 0.91
C TYR A 58 12.89 -2.07 2.14
N LEU A 59 12.21 -2.59 3.15
CA LEU A 59 11.94 -1.85 4.38
C LEU A 59 13.21 -1.57 5.20
N VAL A 60 14.20 -2.47 5.18
CA VAL A 60 15.54 -2.21 5.75
C VAL A 60 16.21 -1.05 5.01
N TYR A 61 16.16 -1.04 3.68
CA TYR A 61 16.67 0.10 2.89
C TYR A 61 15.98 1.42 3.28
N VAL A 62 14.64 1.43 3.36
CA VAL A 62 13.87 2.63 3.77
C VAL A 62 14.27 3.07 5.19
N THR A 63 14.45 2.13 6.11
CA THR A 63 14.89 2.42 7.48
C THR A 63 16.26 3.09 7.50
N ILE A 64 17.24 2.53 6.78
CA ILE A 64 18.60 3.08 6.70
C ILE A 64 18.56 4.48 6.07
N ALA A 65 17.84 4.65 4.96
CA ALA A 65 17.72 5.94 4.27
C ALA A 65 17.05 7.01 5.16
N CYS A 66 16.01 6.62 5.91
CA CYS A 66 15.36 7.49 6.88
C CYS A 66 16.33 7.88 8.01
N TYR A 67 17.02 6.90 8.59
CA TYR A 67 17.99 7.13 9.67
C TYR A 67 19.15 8.03 9.24
N GLN A 68 19.62 7.91 7.99
CA GLN A 68 20.65 8.78 7.42
C GLN A 68 20.15 10.18 7.07
N GLY A 69 18.86 10.49 7.29
CA GLY A 69 18.29 11.81 7.01
C GLY A 69 18.03 12.07 5.53
N LEU A 70 18.01 11.04 4.66
CA LEU A 70 17.78 11.23 3.23
C LEU A 70 16.42 11.89 2.94
N PHE A 71 15.43 11.70 3.83
CA PHE A 71 14.07 12.21 3.68
C PHE A 71 13.78 13.45 4.52
N SER A 72 14.76 13.94 5.32
CA SER A 72 14.54 15.04 6.28
C SER A 72 14.32 16.40 5.63
N GLU A 73 14.83 16.60 4.42
CA GLU A 73 14.64 17.84 3.69
C GLU A 73 13.28 17.85 3.00
N VAL A 74 12.49 18.88 3.26
CA VAL A 74 11.18 19.09 2.64
C VAL A 74 11.36 19.64 1.23
N THR A 75 11.11 18.84 0.23
CA THR A 75 11.32 19.16 -1.19
C THR A 75 10.11 18.77 -2.05
N LEU A 76 10.03 19.32 -3.27
CA LEU A 76 9.07 18.90 -4.30
C LEU A 76 9.82 18.48 -5.57
N PRO A 77 9.61 17.22 -6.01
CA PRO A 77 8.82 16.18 -5.35
C PRO A 77 9.48 15.72 -4.04
N PRO A 78 8.70 15.19 -3.08
CA PRO A 78 9.24 14.70 -1.82
C PRO A 78 10.30 13.61 -2.05
N LYS A 79 11.47 13.74 -1.41
CA LYS A 79 12.58 12.78 -1.58
C LYS A 79 12.17 11.35 -1.27
N ILE A 80 11.30 11.15 -0.28
CA ILE A 80 10.79 9.81 0.03
C ILE A 80 10.04 9.20 -1.15
N MET A 81 9.24 9.98 -1.88
CA MET A 81 8.55 9.48 -3.08
C MET A 81 9.53 9.14 -4.20
N LEU A 82 10.54 10.02 -4.42
CA LEU A 82 11.53 9.84 -5.47
C LEU A 82 12.39 8.60 -5.28
N PHE A 83 12.86 8.36 -4.05
CA PHE A 83 13.82 7.29 -3.78
C PHE A 83 13.17 5.98 -3.33
N THR A 84 11.86 5.98 -3.06
CA THR A 84 11.16 4.78 -2.59
C THR A 84 9.92 4.45 -3.43
N ALA A 85 8.83 5.21 -3.32
CA ALA A 85 7.55 4.87 -3.95
C ALA A 85 7.62 4.79 -5.47
N PHE A 86 8.24 5.78 -6.15
CA PHE A 86 8.33 5.76 -7.60
C PHE A 86 9.19 4.62 -8.14
N PRO A 87 10.42 4.36 -7.64
CA PRO A 87 11.18 3.18 -8.04
C PRO A 87 10.44 1.87 -7.80
N LEU A 88 9.77 1.73 -6.64
CA LEU A 88 8.99 0.54 -6.35
C LEU A 88 7.79 0.39 -7.30
N LEU A 89 7.07 1.48 -7.59
CA LEU A 89 5.95 1.46 -8.54
C LEU A 89 6.40 1.10 -9.96
N LEU A 90 7.52 1.67 -10.42
CA LEU A 90 8.11 1.34 -11.72
C LEU A 90 8.55 -0.13 -11.76
N PHE A 91 9.14 -0.64 -10.70
CA PHE A 91 9.53 -2.05 -10.61
C PHE A 91 8.31 -2.97 -10.61
N LEU A 92 7.32 -2.71 -9.76
CA LEU A 92 6.11 -3.54 -9.67
C LEU A 92 5.26 -3.44 -10.94
N GLY A 93 4.98 -2.23 -11.44
CA GLY A 93 4.12 -2.00 -12.59
C GLY A 93 4.82 -2.22 -13.94
N GLY A 94 6.09 -1.84 -14.04
CA GLY A 94 6.87 -1.97 -15.27
C GLY A 94 7.47 -3.36 -15.47
N VAL A 95 8.05 -3.94 -14.41
CA VAL A 95 8.74 -5.24 -14.50
C VAL A 95 7.81 -6.37 -14.03
N ILE A 96 7.47 -6.42 -12.76
CA ILE A 96 6.76 -7.56 -12.15
C ILE A 96 5.42 -7.82 -12.83
N PHE A 97 4.63 -6.77 -13.09
CA PHE A 97 3.32 -6.89 -13.74
C PHE A 97 3.40 -7.54 -15.13
N ASN A 98 4.51 -7.37 -15.84
CA ASN A 98 4.68 -7.88 -17.22
C ASN A 98 5.33 -9.26 -17.31
N LEU A 99 5.90 -9.78 -16.21
CA LEU A 99 6.52 -11.10 -16.20
C LEU A 99 5.51 -12.20 -16.58
N PRO A 100 5.92 -13.19 -17.42
CA PRO A 100 5.06 -14.34 -17.76
C PRO A 100 4.58 -15.11 -16.52
N ILE A 101 5.43 -15.22 -15.51
CA ILE A 101 5.09 -15.89 -14.23
C ILE A 101 3.97 -15.15 -13.50
N THR A 102 4.04 -13.82 -13.41
CA THR A 102 2.99 -13.00 -12.78
C THR A 102 1.66 -13.15 -13.54
N LYS A 103 1.71 -13.17 -14.87
CA LYS A 103 0.52 -13.39 -15.70
C LYS A 103 -0.15 -14.74 -15.42
N LYS A 104 0.65 -15.81 -15.30
CA LYS A 104 0.16 -17.15 -14.95
C LYS A 104 -0.45 -17.19 -13.56
N ILE A 105 0.24 -16.63 -12.57
CA ILE A 105 -0.26 -16.54 -11.18
C ILE A 105 -1.59 -15.78 -11.14
N LEU A 106 -1.69 -14.61 -11.78
CA LEU A 106 -2.92 -13.82 -11.82
C LEU A 106 -4.06 -14.55 -12.52
N SER A 107 -3.80 -15.24 -13.63
CA SER A 107 -4.84 -16.02 -14.32
C SER A 107 -5.41 -17.13 -13.44
N ALA A 108 -4.59 -17.80 -12.65
CA ALA A 108 -4.99 -18.87 -11.74
C ALA A 108 -5.58 -18.35 -10.41
N THR A 109 -5.34 -17.10 -10.03
CA THR A 109 -5.85 -16.54 -8.77
C THR A 109 -7.30 -16.07 -8.93
N PRO A 110 -8.26 -16.57 -8.13
CA PRO A 110 -9.61 -16.03 -8.10
C PRO A 110 -9.64 -14.55 -7.73
N ILE A 111 -10.59 -13.81 -8.33
CA ILE A 111 -10.65 -12.36 -8.17
C ILE A 111 -10.93 -11.94 -6.72
N GLU A 112 -11.75 -12.72 -6.01
CA GLU A 112 -12.05 -12.49 -4.60
C GLU A 112 -10.79 -12.51 -3.73
N ASN A 113 -9.81 -13.35 -4.07
CA ASN A 113 -8.54 -13.40 -3.35
C ASN A 113 -7.66 -12.16 -3.57
N LEU A 114 -7.78 -11.50 -4.72
CA LEU A 114 -7.12 -10.23 -5.00
C LEU A 114 -7.81 -9.07 -4.26
N VAL A 115 -9.14 -9.10 -4.21
CA VAL A 115 -9.96 -8.08 -3.54
C VAL A 115 -9.69 -8.07 -2.04
N ILE A 116 -9.71 -9.24 -1.38
CA ILE A 116 -9.60 -9.31 0.09
C ILE A 116 -8.21 -8.91 0.62
N ILE A 117 -7.17 -8.89 -0.21
CA ILE A 117 -5.85 -8.38 0.18
C ILE A 117 -5.97 -6.94 0.68
N HIS A 118 -6.83 -6.14 0.06
CA HIS A 118 -7.01 -4.72 0.41
C HIS A 118 -7.54 -4.48 1.84
N LEU A 119 -7.90 -5.55 2.57
CA LEU A 119 -8.23 -5.44 3.99
C LEU A 119 -7.05 -4.87 4.82
N PHE A 120 -5.81 -5.01 4.36
CA PHE A 120 -4.65 -4.40 5.03
C PHE A 120 -4.72 -2.86 5.06
N ARG A 121 -5.54 -2.22 4.22
CA ARG A 121 -5.74 -0.76 4.23
C ARG A 121 -6.39 -0.26 5.53
N LEU A 122 -6.85 -1.15 6.41
CA LEU A 122 -7.19 -0.78 7.80
C LEU A 122 -6.01 -0.11 8.54
N ILE A 123 -4.79 -0.28 8.05
CA ILE A 123 -3.60 0.45 8.52
C ILE A 123 -3.76 1.98 8.35
N GLY A 124 -4.67 2.44 7.47
CA GLY A 124 -5.06 3.83 7.32
C GLY A 124 -5.60 4.48 8.60
N THR A 125 -6.01 3.66 9.59
CA THR A 125 -6.34 4.14 10.95
C THR A 125 -5.19 4.95 11.57
N PHE A 126 -3.94 4.67 11.21
CA PHE A 126 -2.80 5.44 11.69
C PHE A 126 -2.80 6.89 11.18
N PHE A 127 -3.39 7.19 10.03
CA PHE A 127 -3.58 8.58 9.60
C PHE A 127 -4.50 9.34 10.56
N LEU A 128 -5.58 8.68 11.05
CA LEU A 128 -6.50 9.29 12.02
C LEU A 128 -5.78 9.52 13.36
N ILE A 129 -4.97 8.56 13.80
CA ILE A 129 -4.15 8.72 15.02
C ILE A 129 -3.17 9.88 14.86
N LEU A 130 -2.43 9.96 13.73
CA LEU A 130 -1.51 11.06 13.46
C LEU A 130 -2.23 12.41 13.42
N GLY A 131 -3.47 12.45 12.91
CA GLY A 131 -4.32 13.65 12.92
C GLY A 131 -4.74 14.06 14.32
N ASP A 132 -5.09 13.11 15.18
CA ASP A 132 -5.45 13.34 16.59
C ASP A 132 -4.28 13.93 17.40
N TYR A 133 -3.06 13.53 17.07
CA TYR A 133 -1.83 14.11 17.62
C TYR A 133 -1.40 15.41 16.92
N ALA A 134 -2.22 15.96 16.00
CA ALA A 134 -1.91 17.17 15.22
C ALA A 134 -0.55 17.11 14.49
N LEU A 135 -0.19 15.94 13.95
CA LEU A 135 1.06 15.70 13.22
C LEU A 135 0.88 15.70 11.71
N VAL A 136 -0.37 15.72 11.24
CA VAL A 136 -0.74 15.88 9.84
C VAL A 136 -1.97 16.80 9.75
N PRO A 137 -2.18 17.49 8.60
CA PRO A 137 -3.35 18.33 8.41
C PRO A 137 -4.66 17.56 8.63
N PRO A 138 -5.67 18.15 9.34
CA PRO A 138 -6.91 17.42 9.66
C PRO A 138 -7.65 16.86 8.43
N LEU A 139 -7.76 17.63 7.37
CA LEU A 139 -8.40 17.13 6.13
C LEU A 139 -7.62 15.98 5.50
N PHE A 140 -6.28 16.04 5.50
CA PHE A 140 -5.46 14.93 5.02
C PHE A 140 -5.71 13.67 5.86
N SER A 141 -5.68 13.80 7.19
CA SER A 141 -5.95 12.69 8.12
C SER A 141 -7.30 12.03 7.85
N ILE A 142 -8.36 12.84 7.72
CA ILE A 142 -9.73 12.36 7.49
C ILE A 142 -9.85 11.63 6.15
N PHE A 143 -9.41 12.25 5.05
CA PHE A 143 -9.55 11.64 3.72
C PHE A 143 -8.67 10.40 3.59
N ALA A 144 -7.40 10.45 3.98
CA ALA A 144 -6.51 9.30 3.90
C ALA A 144 -6.96 8.15 4.83
N GLY A 145 -7.33 8.47 6.07
CA GLY A 145 -7.72 7.45 7.05
C GLY A 145 -9.06 6.80 6.74
N PHE A 146 -10.13 7.59 6.58
CA PHE A 146 -11.46 7.03 6.30
C PHE A 146 -11.57 6.47 4.89
N GLY A 147 -10.87 7.02 3.91
CA GLY A 147 -10.79 6.46 2.56
C GLY A 147 -10.23 5.04 2.57
N ASP A 148 -9.07 4.87 3.18
CA ASP A 148 -8.43 3.55 3.36
C ASP A 148 -9.34 2.56 4.09
N ILE A 149 -9.93 2.97 5.23
CA ILE A 149 -10.84 2.14 6.02
C ILE A 149 -12.08 1.75 5.22
N ALA A 150 -12.69 2.68 4.48
CA ALA A 150 -13.87 2.41 3.67
C ALA A 150 -13.58 1.38 2.57
N ILE A 151 -12.46 1.52 1.85
CA ILE A 151 -12.04 0.54 0.84
C ILE A 151 -11.73 -0.82 1.47
N ALA A 152 -11.08 -0.84 2.64
CA ALA A 152 -10.80 -2.08 3.35
C ALA A 152 -12.09 -2.82 3.76
N LEU A 153 -13.03 -2.13 4.41
CA LEU A 153 -14.26 -2.75 4.91
C LEU A 153 -15.18 -3.19 3.76
N THR A 154 -15.31 -2.37 2.72
CA THR A 154 -16.12 -2.71 1.54
C THR A 154 -15.50 -3.85 0.71
N SER A 155 -14.18 -4.10 0.83
CA SER A 155 -13.55 -5.27 0.20
C SER A 155 -14.17 -6.59 0.65
N ILE A 156 -14.66 -6.68 1.91
CA ILE A 156 -15.32 -7.87 2.45
C ILE A 156 -16.63 -8.14 1.68
N GLY A 157 -17.42 -7.10 1.41
CA GLY A 157 -18.66 -7.21 0.64
C GLY A 157 -18.38 -7.68 -0.79
N VAL A 158 -17.42 -7.02 -1.48
CA VAL A 158 -17.04 -7.38 -2.85
C VAL A 158 -16.42 -8.78 -2.92
N TYR A 159 -15.61 -9.16 -1.94
CA TYR A 159 -15.11 -10.53 -1.78
C TYR A 159 -16.25 -11.55 -1.75
N ARG A 160 -17.26 -11.34 -0.86
CA ARG A 160 -18.41 -12.24 -0.73
C ARG A 160 -19.24 -12.30 -2.01
N MET A 161 -19.46 -11.18 -2.68
CA MET A 161 -20.20 -11.15 -3.95
C MET A 161 -19.52 -12.02 -5.02
N ASN A 162 -18.20 -11.95 -5.15
CA ASN A 162 -17.45 -12.77 -6.10
C ASN A 162 -17.41 -14.25 -5.68
N LEU A 163 -17.19 -14.54 -4.40
CA LEU A 163 -17.15 -15.90 -3.87
C LEU A 163 -18.47 -16.65 -4.10
N LEU A 164 -19.60 -15.96 -3.88
CA LEU A 164 -20.96 -16.50 -4.06
C LEU A 164 -21.47 -16.38 -5.50
N LYS A 165 -20.66 -15.83 -6.42
CA LYS A 165 -20.99 -15.60 -7.82
C LYS A 165 -22.33 -14.86 -7.99
N LEU A 166 -22.55 -13.84 -7.16
CA LEU A 166 -23.80 -13.05 -7.20
C LEU A 166 -23.93 -12.27 -8.51
N PRO A 167 -25.17 -11.97 -8.95
CA PRO A 167 -25.42 -11.10 -10.11
C PRO A 167 -24.66 -9.76 -9.96
N ASN A 168 -24.09 -9.28 -11.05
CA ASN A 168 -23.34 -8.01 -11.11
C ASN A 168 -22.06 -7.94 -10.25
N ALA A 169 -21.57 -9.05 -9.67
CA ALA A 169 -20.33 -9.07 -8.90
C ALA A 169 -19.15 -8.43 -9.67
N LYS A 170 -19.03 -8.72 -10.98
CA LYS A 170 -18.01 -8.13 -11.86
C LYS A 170 -18.12 -6.60 -11.91
N THR A 171 -19.33 -6.04 -12.05
CA THR A 171 -19.58 -4.59 -12.08
C THR A 171 -19.24 -3.94 -10.76
N TYR A 172 -19.70 -4.52 -9.64
CA TYR A 172 -19.34 -4.01 -8.31
C TYR A 172 -17.84 -4.05 -8.04
N THR A 173 -17.16 -5.10 -8.50
CA THR A 173 -15.70 -5.18 -8.39
C THR A 173 -15.01 -4.09 -9.22
N TRP A 174 -15.50 -3.78 -10.41
CA TRP A 174 -15.02 -2.67 -11.23
C TRP A 174 -15.16 -1.32 -10.51
N LEU A 175 -16.36 -1.01 -10.02
CA LEU A 175 -16.65 0.24 -9.32
C LEU A 175 -15.78 0.38 -8.06
N TRP A 176 -15.75 -0.65 -7.25
CA TRP A 176 -14.95 -0.69 -6.02
C TRP A 176 -13.44 -0.54 -6.31
N ASN A 177 -12.94 -1.24 -7.32
CA ASN A 177 -11.53 -1.17 -7.71
C ASN A 177 -11.15 0.23 -8.21
N THR A 178 -12.05 0.89 -8.97
CA THR A 178 -11.86 2.27 -9.43
C THR A 178 -11.88 3.25 -8.26
N ALA A 179 -12.83 3.09 -7.34
CA ALA A 179 -12.90 3.91 -6.13
C ALA A 179 -11.65 3.77 -5.27
N GLY A 180 -11.15 2.54 -5.08
CA GLY A 180 -9.94 2.29 -4.28
C GLY A 180 -8.65 2.80 -4.94
N LEU A 181 -8.56 2.75 -6.28
CA LEU A 181 -7.46 3.38 -7.01
C LEU A 181 -7.54 4.90 -6.92
N PHE A 182 -8.73 5.47 -7.08
CA PHE A 182 -8.93 6.92 -6.94
C PHE A 182 -8.54 7.41 -5.55
N ASP A 183 -8.91 6.69 -4.50
CA ASP A 183 -8.62 7.02 -3.12
C ASP A 183 -7.10 7.10 -2.84
N ILE A 184 -6.32 6.11 -3.28
CA ILE A 184 -4.86 6.14 -3.07
C ILE A 184 -4.19 7.24 -3.90
N LEU A 185 -4.69 7.54 -5.10
CA LEU A 185 -4.20 8.65 -5.91
C LEU A 185 -4.54 10.00 -5.27
N LEU A 186 -5.76 10.15 -4.73
CA LEU A 186 -6.19 11.35 -3.99
C LEU A 186 -5.33 11.57 -2.74
N THR A 187 -5.12 10.52 -1.94
CA THR A 187 -4.25 10.57 -0.74
C THR A 187 -2.83 10.98 -1.12
N SER A 188 -2.28 10.42 -2.18
CA SER A 188 -0.93 10.78 -2.67
C SER A 188 -0.87 12.22 -3.16
N PHE A 189 -1.90 12.68 -3.88
CA PHE A 189 -2.02 14.06 -4.33
C PHE A 189 -2.12 15.03 -3.15
N MET A 190 -2.96 14.71 -2.14
CA MET A 190 -3.09 15.54 -0.93
C MET A 190 -1.77 15.62 -0.15
N ALA A 191 -1.02 14.52 -0.03
CA ALA A 191 0.29 14.54 0.60
C ALA A 191 1.24 15.50 -0.14
N PHE A 192 1.27 15.43 -1.47
CA PHE A 192 2.05 16.35 -2.30
C PHE A 192 1.59 17.81 -2.15
N TRP A 193 0.27 18.05 -2.15
CA TRP A 193 -0.32 19.37 -1.98
C TRP A 193 0.07 19.99 -0.63
N TYR A 194 -0.06 19.23 0.48
CA TYR A 194 0.28 19.73 1.81
C TYR A 194 1.79 19.92 1.99
N THR A 195 2.63 19.09 1.35
CA THR A 195 4.07 19.34 1.31
C THR A 195 4.38 20.66 0.60
N LYS A 196 3.72 20.92 -0.56
CA LYS A 196 3.86 22.19 -1.27
C LYS A 196 3.44 23.37 -0.39
N LYS A 197 2.29 23.26 0.26
CA LYS A 197 1.76 24.31 1.12
C LYS A 197 2.68 24.58 2.33
N SER A 198 3.28 23.56 2.90
CA SER A 198 4.28 23.69 3.98
C SER A 198 5.51 24.47 3.51
N ILE A 199 6.00 24.22 2.28
CA ILE A 199 7.13 24.94 1.70
C ILE A 199 6.79 26.41 1.42
N ASP A 200 5.64 26.66 0.77
CA ASP A 200 5.30 28.00 0.26
C ASP A 200 4.79 28.94 1.36
N GLU A 201 4.01 28.42 2.32
CA GLU A 201 3.28 29.20 3.32
C GLU A 201 3.76 28.96 4.76
N GLY A 202 4.65 27.99 5.00
CA GLY A 202 5.10 27.61 6.34
C GLY A 202 4.01 26.93 7.19
N GLY A 203 2.96 26.38 6.55
CA GLY A 203 1.87 25.71 7.24
C GLY A 203 2.23 24.26 7.63
N MET A 204 1.27 23.57 8.25
CA MET A 204 1.41 22.16 8.60
C MET A 204 1.41 21.29 7.31
N GLY A 205 2.47 20.53 7.12
CA GLY A 205 2.58 19.54 6.06
C GLY A 205 2.39 18.11 6.55
N VAL A 206 3.01 17.17 5.89
CA VAL A 206 2.97 15.73 6.20
C VAL A 206 4.36 15.20 6.57
N GLU A 207 5.21 16.03 7.14
CA GLU A 207 6.63 15.73 7.41
C GLU A 207 6.81 14.52 8.32
N ILE A 208 5.87 14.22 9.22
CA ILE A 208 5.88 13.01 10.05
C ILE A 208 5.98 11.72 9.22
N LEU A 209 5.47 11.75 7.98
CA LEU A 209 5.54 10.62 7.06
C LEU A 209 6.96 10.43 6.46
N THR A 210 7.91 11.29 6.79
CA THR A 210 9.33 11.09 6.48
C THR A 210 10.13 10.55 7.67
N GLU A 211 9.51 10.43 8.85
CA GLU A 211 10.12 9.97 10.09
C GLU A 211 9.81 8.49 10.34
N PHE A 212 10.77 7.76 10.92
CA PHE A 212 10.58 6.36 11.26
C PHE A 212 9.63 6.22 12.48
N PRO A 213 8.68 5.29 12.44
CA PRO A 213 8.44 4.25 11.41
C PRO A 213 7.45 4.67 10.31
N PHE A 214 6.83 5.84 10.38
CA PHE A 214 5.75 6.27 9.47
C PHE A 214 6.22 6.50 8.03
N CYS A 215 7.53 6.62 7.81
CA CYS A 215 8.13 6.64 6.47
C CYS A 215 7.80 5.39 5.62
N PHE A 216 7.42 4.29 6.26
CA PHE A 216 6.95 3.10 5.55
C PHE A 216 5.62 3.31 4.82
N ILE A 217 4.76 4.25 5.26
CA ILE A 217 3.49 4.54 4.60
C ILE A 217 3.73 5.02 3.16
N PRO A 218 4.38 6.19 2.94
CA PRO A 218 4.60 6.68 1.58
C PRO A 218 5.57 5.80 0.78
N ALA A 219 6.49 5.10 1.43
CA ALA A 219 7.42 4.23 0.73
C ALA A 219 6.74 2.96 0.16
N PHE A 220 5.84 2.34 0.91
CA PHE A 220 5.25 1.05 0.57
C PHE A 220 3.85 1.16 -0.03
N ALA A 221 2.93 1.93 0.62
CA ALA A 221 1.51 1.83 0.36
C ALA A 221 1.12 2.28 -1.06
N PRO A 222 1.48 3.47 -1.58
CA PRO A 222 1.04 3.90 -2.90
C PRO A 222 1.45 2.92 -3.99
N ALA A 223 2.71 2.51 -4.03
CA ALA A 223 3.22 1.63 -5.06
C ALA A 223 2.57 0.24 -5.02
N THR A 224 2.45 -0.35 -3.84
CA THR A 224 1.87 -1.68 -3.65
C THR A 224 0.36 -1.68 -3.91
N ILE A 225 -0.37 -0.67 -3.41
CA ILE A 225 -1.82 -0.56 -3.60
C ILE A 225 -2.15 -0.36 -5.08
N ILE A 226 -1.47 0.57 -5.77
CA ILE A 226 -1.67 0.80 -7.20
C ILE A 226 -1.42 -0.49 -7.99
N PHE A 227 -0.32 -1.19 -7.70
CA PHE A 227 -0.01 -2.46 -8.34
C PHE A 227 -1.12 -3.51 -8.14
N LEU A 228 -1.67 -3.63 -6.93
CA LEU A 228 -2.76 -4.56 -6.64
C LEU A 228 -4.04 -4.20 -7.40
N HIS A 229 -4.39 -2.91 -7.50
CA HIS A 229 -5.51 -2.45 -8.32
C HIS A 229 -5.32 -2.76 -9.80
N LEU A 230 -4.10 -2.59 -10.33
CA LEU A 230 -3.77 -2.99 -11.72
C LEU A 230 -3.92 -4.50 -11.93
N CYS A 231 -3.53 -5.33 -10.95
CA CYS A 231 -3.73 -6.77 -11.00
C CYS A 231 -5.22 -7.15 -11.08
N ILE A 232 -6.08 -6.47 -10.32
CA ILE A 232 -7.54 -6.66 -10.36
C ILE A 232 -8.09 -6.24 -11.72
N TYR A 233 -7.71 -5.08 -12.25
CA TYR A 233 -8.13 -4.66 -13.60
C TYR A 233 -7.74 -5.67 -14.66
N ARG A 234 -6.49 -6.15 -14.63
CA ARG A 234 -6.05 -7.18 -15.58
C ARG A 234 -6.94 -8.43 -15.49
N LYS A 235 -7.25 -8.88 -14.26
CA LYS A 235 -8.13 -10.03 -14.05
C LYS A 235 -9.53 -9.79 -14.61
N LEU A 236 -10.13 -8.62 -14.34
CA LEU A 236 -11.45 -8.25 -14.86
C LEU A 236 -11.52 -8.18 -16.38
N LEU A 237 -10.43 -7.74 -17.04
CA LEU A 237 -10.35 -7.63 -18.49
C LEU A 237 -10.13 -8.98 -19.16
N THR A 238 -9.46 -9.94 -18.50
CA THR A 238 -9.14 -11.25 -19.07
C THR A 238 -10.17 -12.33 -18.77
N THR A 239 -11.05 -12.11 -17.80
CA THR A 239 -12.16 -13.03 -17.47
C THR A 239 -13.40 -12.63 -18.27
N LYS A 240 -13.76 -13.48 -19.26
CA LYS A 240 -14.99 -13.36 -20.04
C LYS A 240 -16.23 -13.63 -19.18
#